data_9727fab187349a5fe7d50c7eacacbd77
#
_entry.id   9727fab187349a5fe7d50c7eacacbd77
#
_cell.length_a   1.000
_cell.length_b   1.000
_cell.length_c   1.000
_cell.angle_alpha   90.00
_cell.angle_beta   90.00
_cell.angle_gamma   90.00
#
_symmetry.space_group_name_H-M   'P 1'
#
loop_
_entity.id
_entity.type
_entity.pdbx_description
1 polymer ?
#
loop_
_entity_poly.entity_id
_entity_poly.type
_entity_poly.pdbx_seq_one_letter_code
_entity_poly.pdbx_strand_id
1 'polypeptide(L)'
;MHKGYIIIGDVHNESNLLGHAIDYALLNELRIVFVGDLVDYGPTPTETIHMAYDLMNNHNAIFIEGNHDNKINRFLLGNDVTISHGMVPTIEALKSDKVSNAFKSIYENMLPLLVIGDTHITHGAFTKSYWTDEVDVKAQNRARLYGEIDKSKPFVEWNGQQYPARTYAW
;
A
#
# COMPACT_ATOMS: atom_id res chain seq x y z
N MET A 1 -15.81 -16.52 11.86
CA MET A 1 -15.78 -15.10 12.34
C MET A 1 -14.35 -14.82 12.78
N HIS A 2 -13.71 -13.76 12.28
CA HIS A 2 -12.31 -13.46 12.65
C HIS A 2 -12.24 -12.99 14.12
N LYS A 3 -11.15 -13.37 14.82
CA LYS A 3 -10.90 -13.00 16.23
C LYS A 3 -10.29 -11.61 16.37
N GLY A 4 -9.78 -11.04 15.29
CA GLY A 4 -9.10 -9.75 15.26
C GLY A 4 -8.54 -9.45 13.87
N TYR A 5 -7.59 -8.53 13.83
CA TYR A 5 -6.92 -8.11 12.61
C TYR A 5 -5.40 -8.25 12.75
N ILE A 6 -4.74 -8.60 11.64
CA ILE A 6 -3.30 -8.40 11.47
C ILE A 6 -3.11 -7.28 10.46
N ILE A 7 -2.30 -6.30 10.81
CA ILE A 7 -1.99 -5.16 9.95
C ILE A 7 -0.60 -5.39 9.36
N ILE A 8 -0.52 -5.45 8.02
CA ILE A 8 0.73 -5.70 7.29
C ILE A 8 1.08 -4.40 6.55
N GLY A 9 2.22 -3.81 6.90
CA GLY A 9 2.78 -2.65 6.20
C GLY A 9 3.37 -3.02 4.84
N ASP A 10 4.22 -2.15 4.33
CA ASP A 10 4.89 -2.26 3.03
C ASP A 10 5.44 -3.65 2.76
N VAL A 11 4.84 -4.38 1.81
CA VAL A 11 5.24 -5.76 1.45
C VAL A 11 6.37 -5.75 0.43
N HIS A 12 6.31 -4.81 -0.53
CA HIS A 12 7.34 -4.62 -1.54
C HIS A 12 7.83 -5.92 -2.19
N ASN A 13 6.92 -6.75 -2.71
CA ASN A 13 7.26 -7.99 -3.42
C ASN A 13 8.07 -9.02 -2.60
N GLU A 14 8.00 -8.99 -1.27
CA GLU A 14 8.66 -9.94 -0.37
C GLU A 14 7.73 -11.12 -0.02
N SER A 15 7.49 -12.00 -1.02
CA SER A 15 6.53 -13.11 -0.87
C SER A 15 6.85 -14.08 0.26
N ASN A 16 8.13 -14.29 0.57
CA ASN A 16 8.53 -15.17 1.67
C ASN A 16 8.10 -14.64 3.04
N LEU A 17 8.35 -13.34 3.29
CA LEU A 17 7.93 -12.69 4.53
C LEU A 17 6.40 -12.61 4.61
N LEU A 18 5.78 -12.31 3.48
CA LEU A 18 4.32 -12.30 3.37
C LEU A 18 3.74 -13.68 3.71
N GLY A 19 4.32 -14.78 3.20
CA GLY A 19 3.89 -16.14 3.51
C GLY A 19 3.86 -16.42 5.01
N HIS A 20 4.90 -16.05 5.75
CA HIS A 20 4.92 -16.21 7.21
C HIS A 20 3.83 -15.40 7.92
N ALA A 21 3.56 -14.16 7.46
CA ALA A 21 2.50 -13.34 8.03
C ALA A 21 1.11 -13.94 7.76
N ILE A 22 0.90 -14.50 6.56
CA ILE A 22 -0.34 -15.20 6.18
C ILE A 22 -0.54 -16.43 7.05
N ASP A 23 0.47 -17.30 7.18
CA ASP A 23 0.39 -18.50 8.01
C ASP A 23 0.01 -18.15 9.45
N TYR A 24 0.64 -17.11 10.01
CA TYR A 24 0.30 -16.62 11.34
C TYR A 24 -1.15 -16.13 11.42
N ALA A 25 -1.60 -15.36 10.43
CA ALA A 25 -2.96 -14.82 10.39
C ALA A 25 -4.01 -15.94 10.34
N LEU A 26 -3.83 -16.91 9.47
CA LEU A 26 -4.75 -18.02 9.27
C LEU A 26 -4.80 -18.93 10.51
N LEU A 27 -3.64 -19.26 11.09
CA LEU A 27 -3.55 -20.06 12.32
C LEU A 27 -4.29 -19.41 13.50
N ASN A 28 -4.28 -18.08 13.58
CA ASN A 28 -4.88 -17.33 14.67
C ASN A 28 -6.29 -16.79 14.32
N GLU A 29 -6.84 -17.14 13.17
CA GLU A 29 -8.16 -16.68 12.68
C GLU A 29 -8.25 -15.14 12.61
N LEU A 30 -7.17 -14.48 12.19
CA LEU A 30 -7.11 -13.02 12.05
C LEU A 30 -7.49 -12.62 10.62
N ARG A 31 -8.17 -11.47 10.49
CA ARG A 31 -8.40 -10.84 9.19
C ARG A 31 -7.17 -10.03 8.78
N ILE A 32 -6.72 -10.20 7.55
CA ILE A 32 -5.53 -9.52 7.03
C ILE A 32 -5.93 -8.15 6.47
N VAL A 33 -5.18 -7.11 6.86
CA VAL A 33 -5.27 -5.74 6.31
C VAL A 33 -3.90 -5.34 5.81
N PHE A 34 -3.77 -5.12 4.51
CA PHE A 34 -2.59 -4.55 3.87
C PHE A 34 -2.67 -3.03 3.90
N VAL A 35 -1.59 -2.37 4.29
CA VAL A 35 -1.56 -0.91 4.43
C VAL A 35 -0.74 -0.26 3.32
N GLY A 36 -0.94 -0.73 2.10
CA GLY A 36 -0.31 -0.19 0.90
C GLY A 36 1.07 -0.76 0.60
N ASP A 37 1.62 -0.30 -0.52
CA ASP A 37 2.94 -0.65 -1.03
C ASP A 37 3.17 -2.18 -1.13
N LEU A 38 2.20 -2.84 -1.78
CA LEU A 38 2.27 -4.27 -2.06
C LEU A 38 3.41 -4.61 -3.03
N VAL A 39 3.66 -3.73 -3.99
CA VAL A 39 4.55 -3.96 -5.13
C VAL A 39 5.84 -3.13 -5.06
N ASP A 40 6.73 -3.36 -6.02
CA ASP A 40 8.05 -2.77 -6.22
C ASP A 40 9.15 -3.32 -5.28
N TYR A 41 10.39 -3.02 -5.59
CA TYR A 41 11.65 -3.35 -4.91
C TYR A 41 12.01 -4.83 -4.80
N GLY A 42 11.22 -5.65 -4.13
CA GLY A 42 11.54 -7.03 -3.83
C GLY A 42 11.57 -7.97 -5.04
N PRO A 43 12.10 -9.18 -4.86
CA PRO A 43 12.44 -10.08 -5.97
C PRO A 43 11.28 -10.90 -6.52
N THR A 44 10.13 -10.97 -5.84
CA THR A 44 9.06 -11.94 -6.13
C THR A 44 7.69 -11.29 -6.42
N PRO A 45 7.60 -10.37 -7.44
CA PRO A 45 6.36 -9.66 -7.73
C PRO A 45 5.21 -10.58 -8.17
N THR A 46 5.48 -11.60 -8.96
CA THR A 46 4.47 -12.54 -9.45
C THR A 46 3.81 -13.29 -8.31
N GLU A 47 4.62 -13.86 -7.42
CA GLU A 47 4.17 -14.62 -6.26
C GLU A 47 3.38 -13.73 -5.30
N THR A 48 3.90 -12.56 -5.00
CA THR A 48 3.25 -11.59 -4.10
C THR A 48 1.87 -11.19 -4.61
N ILE A 49 1.76 -10.84 -5.90
CA ILE A 49 0.48 -10.46 -6.52
C ILE A 49 -0.51 -11.63 -6.50
N HIS A 50 -0.06 -12.86 -6.80
CA HIS A 50 -0.94 -14.02 -6.76
C HIS A 50 -1.40 -14.35 -5.33
N MET A 51 -0.51 -14.28 -4.34
CA MET A 51 -0.87 -14.47 -2.93
C MET A 51 -1.90 -13.44 -2.46
N ALA A 52 -1.66 -12.16 -2.78
CA ALA A 52 -2.59 -11.08 -2.45
C ALA A 52 -3.95 -11.26 -3.13
N TYR A 53 -3.97 -11.67 -4.40
CA TYR A 53 -5.19 -11.95 -5.15
C TYR A 53 -5.99 -13.11 -4.54
N ASP A 54 -5.31 -14.19 -4.13
CA ASP A 54 -5.94 -15.31 -3.44
C ASP A 54 -6.54 -14.88 -2.09
N LEU A 55 -5.80 -14.11 -1.30
CA LEU A 55 -6.26 -13.60 -0.03
C LEU A 55 -7.49 -12.68 -0.17
N MET A 56 -7.53 -11.86 -1.22
CA MET A 56 -8.69 -11.02 -1.51
C MET A 56 -9.93 -11.88 -1.77
N ASN A 57 -9.81 -12.91 -2.62
CA ASN A 57 -10.96 -13.70 -3.08
C ASN A 57 -11.43 -14.75 -2.06
N ASN A 58 -10.50 -15.37 -1.34
CA ASN A 58 -10.79 -16.55 -0.53
C ASN A 58 -10.75 -16.28 1.00
N HIS A 59 -10.12 -15.18 1.43
CA HIS A 59 -9.90 -14.89 2.85
C HIS A 59 -10.40 -13.51 3.29
N ASN A 60 -11.10 -12.77 2.41
CA ASN A 60 -11.65 -11.44 2.68
C ASN A 60 -10.58 -10.45 3.19
N ALA A 61 -9.35 -10.53 2.71
CA ALA A 61 -8.32 -9.56 3.02
C ALA A 61 -8.73 -8.16 2.55
N ILE A 62 -8.31 -7.13 3.29
CA ILE A 62 -8.57 -5.72 2.98
C ILE A 62 -7.27 -5.10 2.50
N PHE A 63 -7.36 -4.25 1.49
CA PHE A 63 -6.21 -3.55 0.91
C PHE A 63 -6.41 -2.05 1.00
N ILE A 64 -5.43 -1.36 1.55
CA ILE A 64 -5.31 0.10 1.54
C ILE A 64 -4.36 0.47 0.40
N GLU A 65 -4.67 1.53 -0.33
CA GLU A 65 -3.84 1.99 -1.44
C GLU A 65 -2.55 2.65 -0.93
N GLY A 66 -1.40 2.13 -1.42
CA GLY A 66 -0.08 2.73 -1.24
C GLY A 66 0.34 3.60 -2.43
N ASN A 67 1.41 4.38 -2.25
CA ASN A 67 1.90 5.24 -3.33
C ASN A 67 2.57 4.44 -4.46
N HIS A 68 3.17 3.29 -4.17
CA HIS A 68 3.72 2.39 -5.18
C HIS A 68 2.61 1.71 -5.98
N ASP A 69 1.57 1.23 -5.32
CA ASP A 69 0.40 0.63 -5.98
C ASP A 69 -0.29 1.64 -6.92
N ASN A 70 -0.50 2.87 -6.45
CA ASN A 70 -1.04 3.96 -7.26
C ASN A 70 -0.17 4.26 -8.50
N LYS A 71 1.15 4.27 -8.31
CA LYS A 71 2.10 4.55 -9.40
C LYS A 71 2.09 3.46 -10.46
N ILE A 72 2.05 2.19 -10.06
CA ILE A 72 1.93 1.03 -10.97
C ILE A 72 0.59 1.06 -11.71
N ASN A 73 -0.52 1.36 -11.02
CA ASN A 73 -1.81 1.49 -11.70
C ASN A 73 -1.79 2.60 -12.76
N ARG A 74 -1.25 3.77 -12.43
CA ARG A 74 -1.10 4.86 -13.41
C ARG A 74 -0.24 4.46 -14.61
N PHE A 75 0.82 3.69 -14.40
CA PHE A 75 1.64 3.13 -15.49
C PHE A 75 0.80 2.20 -16.39
N LEU A 76 0.00 1.30 -15.80
CA LEU A 76 -0.87 0.38 -16.55
C LEU A 76 -1.98 1.10 -17.34
N LEU A 77 -2.39 2.29 -16.90
CA LEU A 77 -3.32 3.16 -17.60
C LEU A 77 -2.66 3.99 -18.72
N GLY A 78 -1.35 3.84 -18.95
CA GLY A 78 -0.59 4.58 -19.96
C GLY A 78 -0.25 6.03 -19.59
N ASN A 79 -0.37 6.38 -18.29
CA ASN A 79 0.04 7.71 -17.84
C ASN A 79 1.56 7.83 -17.82
N ASP A 80 2.05 9.05 -18.04
CA ASP A 80 3.48 9.36 -17.90
C ASP A 80 3.87 9.27 -16.42
N VAL A 81 4.70 8.27 -16.08
CA VAL A 81 5.24 8.05 -14.73
C VAL A 81 6.77 7.86 -14.81
N THR A 82 7.48 8.47 -13.89
CA THR A 82 8.93 8.24 -13.76
C THR A 82 9.19 6.82 -13.28
N ILE A 83 9.74 5.96 -14.12
CA ILE A 83 10.11 4.59 -13.77
C ILE A 83 11.35 4.63 -12.88
N SER A 84 11.23 4.20 -11.64
CA SER A 84 12.36 3.99 -10.73
C SER A 84 12.93 2.58 -10.87
N HIS A 85 14.17 2.39 -10.42
CA HIS A 85 14.82 1.08 -10.48
C HIS A 85 14.02 -0.01 -9.74
N GLY A 86 13.39 0.33 -8.62
CA GLY A 86 12.54 -0.59 -7.84
C GLY A 86 11.27 -1.04 -8.54
N MET A 87 10.78 -0.29 -9.56
CA MET A 87 9.58 -0.67 -10.32
C MET A 87 9.86 -1.75 -11.38
N VAL A 88 11.10 -1.91 -11.83
CA VAL A 88 11.44 -2.76 -12.98
C VAL A 88 10.98 -4.21 -12.79
N PRO A 89 11.22 -4.89 -11.66
CA PRO A 89 10.73 -6.25 -11.46
C PRO A 89 9.20 -6.37 -11.57
N THR A 90 8.48 -5.41 -10.99
CA THR A 90 7.01 -5.36 -11.06
C THR A 90 6.53 -5.19 -12.50
N ILE A 91 7.11 -4.25 -13.26
CA ILE A 91 6.75 -4.01 -14.66
C ILE A 91 7.00 -5.27 -15.51
N GLU A 92 8.11 -5.98 -15.30
CA GLU A 92 8.39 -7.23 -16.02
C GLU A 92 7.35 -8.31 -15.70
N ALA A 93 6.97 -8.47 -14.44
CA ALA A 93 5.93 -9.42 -14.04
C ALA A 93 4.56 -9.09 -14.66
N LEU A 94 4.23 -7.80 -14.75
CA LEU A 94 2.96 -7.32 -15.32
C LEU A 94 2.84 -7.48 -16.84
N LYS A 95 3.88 -7.90 -17.55
CA LYS A 95 3.79 -8.32 -18.96
C LYS A 95 2.95 -9.60 -19.13
N SER A 96 2.81 -10.39 -18.08
CA SER A 96 1.87 -11.50 -18.04
C SER A 96 0.45 -10.98 -17.82
N ASP A 97 -0.47 -11.26 -18.74
CA ASP A 97 -1.88 -10.88 -18.61
C ASP A 97 -2.51 -11.41 -17.31
N LYS A 98 -2.12 -12.59 -16.87
CA LYS A 98 -2.61 -13.18 -15.62
C LYS A 98 -2.21 -12.34 -14.42
N VAL A 99 -0.95 -11.92 -14.33
CA VAL A 99 -0.42 -11.10 -13.23
C VAL A 99 -1.01 -9.69 -13.31
N SER A 100 -1.07 -9.11 -14.50
CA SER A 100 -1.64 -7.78 -14.73
C SER A 100 -3.12 -7.72 -14.33
N ASN A 101 -3.91 -8.72 -14.72
CA ASN A 101 -5.33 -8.77 -14.37
C ASN A 101 -5.54 -8.99 -12.87
N ALA A 102 -4.70 -9.83 -12.23
CA ALA A 102 -4.74 -10.01 -10.78
C ALA A 102 -4.44 -8.70 -10.04
N PHE A 103 -3.37 -7.98 -10.44
CA PHE A 103 -3.04 -6.69 -9.83
C PHE A 103 -4.16 -5.65 -10.03
N LYS A 104 -4.70 -5.52 -11.25
CA LYS A 104 -5.82 -4.61 -11.52
C LYS A 104 -7.02 -4.90 -10.63
N SER A 105 -7.38 -6.17 -10.49
CA SER A 105 -8.48 -6.59 -9.62
C SER A 105 -8.23 -6.24 -8.15
N ILE A 106 -6.99 -6.44 -7.65
CA ILE A 106 -6.62 -6.02 -6.29
C ILE A 106 -6.76 -4.49 -6.17
N TYR A 107 -6.16 -3.74 -7.11
CA TYR A 107 -6.14 -2.29 -7.07
C TYR A 107 -7.55 -1.67 -7.10
N GLU A 108 -8.46 -2.19 -7.92
CA GLU A 108 -9.87 -1.76 -7.98
C GLU A 108 -10.62 -1.93 -6.65
N ASN A 109 -10.14 -2.83 -5.79
CA ASN A 109 -10.69 -3.09 -4.46
C ASN A 109 -9.91 -2.39 -3.32
N MET A 110 -8.84 -1.64 -3.64
CA MET A 110 -8.10 -0.88 -2.64
C MET A 110 -8.91 0.29 -2.10
N LEU A 111 -8.82 0.49 -0.80
CA LEU A 111 -9.50 1.57 -0.09
C LEU A 111 -8.51 2.72 0.19
N PRO A 112 -8.96 3.96 0.18
CA PRO A 112 -8.13 5.09 0.62
C PRO A 112 -7.92 5.12 2.13
N LEU A 113 -8.87 4.57 2.87
CA LEU A 113 -8.95 4.58 4.33
C LEU A 113 -9.82 3.40 4.78
N LEU A 114 -9.43 2.76 5.88
CA LEU A 114 -10.26 1.81 6.62
C LEU A 114 -10.50 2.34 8.03
N VAL A 115 -11.73 2.24 8.50
CA VAL A 115 -12.10 2.60 9.87
C VAL A 115 -12.59 1.35 10.60
N ILE A 116 -11.97 1.05 11.74
CA ILE A 116 -12.33 -0.06 12.62
C ILE A 116 -12.56 0.51 14.02
N GLY A 117 -13.81 0.65 14.44
CA GLY A 117 -14.14 1.37 15.67
C GLY A 117 -13.61 2.80 15.63
N ASP A 118 -12.75 3.16 16.55
CA ASP A 118 -12.11 4.49 16.60
C ASP A 118 -10.74 4.55 15.91
N THR A 119 -10.31 3.45 15.28
CA THR A 119 -9.01 3.36 14.61
C THR A 119 -9.16 3.66 13.12
N HIS A 120 -8.37 4.61 12.64
CA HIS A 120 -8.27 4.98 11.22
C HIS A 120 -6.97 4.43 10.66
N ILE A 121 -7.04 3.70 9.53
CA ILE A 121 -5.91 3.03 8.90
C ILE A 121 -5.76 3.58 7.49
N THR A 122 -4.60 4.16 7.19
CA THR A 122 -4.22 4.68 5.87
C THR A 122 -2.73 4.46 5.66
N HIS A 123 -2.25 4.47 4.41
CA HIS A 123 -0.84 4.20 4.11
C HIS A 123 0.10 5.31 4.60
N GLY A 124 -0.16 6.57 4.28
CA GLY A 124 0.72 7.69 4.63
C GLY A 124 0.31 8.37 5.93
N ALA A 125 -0.57 9.35 5.86
CA ALA A 125 -1.06 10.08 7.02
C ALA A 125 -2.56 10.30 6.97
N PHE A 126 -3.16 10.39 8.15
CA PHE A 126 -4.55 10.79 8.32
C PHE A 126 -4.61 12.07 9.14
N THR A 127 -5.22 13.09 8.55
CA THR A 127 -5.57 14.32 9.27
C THR A 127 -7.07 14.54 9.12
N LYS A 128 -7.78 14.70 10.23
CA LYS A 128 -9.25 14.84 10.24
C LYS A 128 -9.75 15.95 9.30
N SER A 129 -8.99 17.03 9.14
CA SER A 129 -9.30 18.13 8.22
C SER A 129 -9.32 17.70 6.74
N TYR A 130 -8.66 16.62 6.37
CA TYR A 130 -8.65 16.11 4.98
C TYR A 130 -9.86 15.24 4.64
N TRP A 131 -10.68 14.88 5.63
CA TRP A 131 -11.83 14.00 5.47
C TRP A 131 -13.16 14.71 5.70
N THR A 132 -13.16 16.04 5.55
CA THR A 132 -14.37 16.88 5.55
C THR A 132 -14.73 17.25 4.11
N ASP A 133 -16.01 17.52 3.84
CA ASP A 133 -16.53 17.83 2.51
C ASP A 133 -15.90 19.08 1.86
N GLU A 134 -15.16 19.89 2.62
CA GLU A 134 -14.57 21.15 2.19
C GLU A 134 -13.11 21.03 1.70
N VAL A 135 -12.53 19.82 1.67
CA VAL A 135 -11.09 19.64 1.41
C VAL A 135 -10.81 19.29 -0.05
N ASP A 136 -9.74 19.89 -0.59
CA ASP A 136 -9.20 19.54 -1.90
C ASP A 136 -8.81 18.05 -1.96
N VAL A 137 -9.45 17.30 -2.86
CA VAL A 137 -9.23 15.87 -3.09
C VAL A 137 -7.75 15.56 -3.42
N LYS A 138 -7.02 16.49 -4.09
CA LYS A 138 -5.59 16.32 -4.37
C LYS A 138 -4.75 16.39 -3.09
N ALA A 139 -5.09 17.28 -2.16
CA ALA A 139 -4.42 17.38 -0.88
C ALA A 139 -4.68 16.14 -0.03
N GLN A 140 -5.93 15.65 0.01
CA GLN A 140 -6.28 14.39 0.67
C GLN A 140 -5.46 13.22 0.12
N ASN A 141 -5.44 13.03 -1.21
CA ASN A 141 -4.71 11.96 -1.85
C ASN A 141 -3.20 12.04 -1.58
N ARG A 142 -2.66 13.26 -1.54
CA ARG A 142 -1.24 13.45 -1.22
C ARG A 142 -0.91 13.04 0.21
N ALA A 143 -1.73 13.46 1.17
CA ALA A 143 -1.52 13.14 2.59
C ALA A 143 -1.62 11.64 2.85
N ARG A 144 -2.68 10.99 2.37
CA ARG A 144 -2.89 9.55 2.59
C ARG A 144 -1.85 8.65 1.92
N LEU A 145 -1.22 9.08 0.81
CA LEU A 145 -0.22 8.31 0.08
C LEU A 145 1.22 8.64 0.48
N TYR A 146 1.51 9.88 0.87
CA TYR A 146 2.89 10.34 1.07
C TYR A 146 3.15 10.95 2.45
N GLY A 147 2.13 11.07 3.30
CA GLY A 147 2.21 11.80 4.55
C GLY A 147 2.28 13.31 4.34
N GLU A 148 2.34 14.04 5.44
CA GLU A 148 2.50 15.50 5.44
C GLU A 148 3.96 15.88 5.66
N ILE A 149 4.40 16.96 5.02
CA ILE A 149 5.72 17.54 5.27
C ILE A 149 5.59 18.54 6.41
N ASP A 150 6.34 18.35 7.49
CA ASP A 150 6.47 19.33 8.54
C ASP A 150 7.30 20.53 8.05
N LYS A 151 6.61 21.60 7.70
CA LYS A 151 7.25 22.82 7.19
C LYS A 151 8.09 23.54 8.25
N SER A 152 7.89 23.24 9.54
CA SER A 152 8.69 23.80 10.65
C SER A 152 10.02 23.07 10.82
N LYS A 153 10.12 21.85 10.30
CA LYS A 153 11.33 21.01 10.28
C LYS A 153 11.61 20.58 8.86
N PRO A 154 12.25 21.39 8.03
CA PRO A 154 12.35 21.13 6.60
C PRO A 154 13.06 19.81 6.26
N PHE A 155 14.00 19.36 7.11
CA PHE A 155 14.76 18.14 6.85
C PHE A 155 15.10 17.40 8.15
N VAL A 156 15.14 16.06 8.03
CA VAL A 156 15.73 15.14 9.01
C VAL A 156 17.00 14.58 8.40
N GLU A 157 18.11 14.58 9.14
CA GLU A 157 19.34 13.97 8.69
C GLU A 157 19.39 12.51 9.13
N TRP A 158 19.61 11.60 8.15
CA TRP A 158 19.81 10.19 8.38
C TRP A 158 20.96 9.68 7.51
N ASN A 159 21.97 9.05 8.12
CA ASN A 159 23.15 8.54 7.42
C ASN A 159 23.83 9.58 6.50
N GLY A 160 23.91 10.84 6.92
CA GLY A 160 24.54 11.92 6.16
C GLY A 160 23.71 12.44 4.97
N GLN A 161 22.46 12.00 4.83
CA GLN A 161 21.54 12.49 3.83
C GLN A 161 20.37 13.26 4.47
N GLN A 162 19.91 14.30 3.79
CA GLN A 162 18.76 15.09 4.23
C GLN A 162 17.47 14.56 3.58
N TYR A 163 16.48 14.27 4.41
CA TYR A 163 15.14 13.86 3.99
C TYR A 163 14.10 14.88 4.45
N PRO A 164 13.05 15.16 3.66
CA PRO A 164 11.94 15.97 4.11
C PRO A 164 11.37 15.42 5.42
N ALA A 165 11.27 16.25 6.45
CA ALA A 165 10.59 15.84 7.67
C ALA A 165 9.10 15.63 7.38
N ARG A 166 8.60 14.44 7.59
CA ARG A 166 7.18 14.08 7.42
C ARG A 166 6.55 13.88 8.78
N THR A 167 5.45 14.53 9.02
CA THR A 167 4.58 14.24 10.15
C THR A 167 3.66 13.10 9.78
N TYR A 168 3.77 12.01 10.50
CA TYR A 168 2.77 10.95 10.48
C TYR A 168 1.80 11.23 11.62
N ALA A 169 0.53 11.41 11.30
CA ALA A 169 -0.51 11.44 12.32
C ALA A 169 -0.81 9.97 12.69
N TRP A 170 -0.46 9.61 13.90
CA TRP A 170 -0.81 8.32 14.51
C TRP A 170 -2.19 8.40 15.14
#